data_79fbc7f1f7aba36e56017f47f89b1d25
#
_entry.id   79fbc7f1f7aba36e56017f47f89b1d25
#
_cell.length_a   1.000
_cell.length_b   1.000
_cell.length_c   1.000
_cell.angle_alpha   90.00
_cell.angle_beta   90.00
_cell.angle_gamma   90.00
#
_symmetry.space_group_name_H-M   'P 1'
#
loop_
_entity.id
_entity.type
_entity.pdbx_description
1 polymer ?
#
loop_
_entity_poly.entity_id
_entity_poly.type
_entity_poly.pdbx_seq_one_letter_code
_entity_poly.pdbx_strand_id
1 'polypeptide(L)'
;CTSSPGGRQNLAVIDLRSDTQTKPTPAMRQAMASAEVGDEQKREDPTVNLLEQRAAELLGQPEAVYVPTATMANEIALRLHGEPGDELLAEEHSHVLIAELGAPAAFAGLVTRPLVGDNGRIGADQIRSAARLYDDFHTPKTRVVSIENTHNSSGGRVWPLEELDAVVD
;
A
#
# COMPACT_ATOMS: atom_id res chain seq x y z
N CYS A 1 44.51 31.22 30.15
CA CYS A 1 43.29 31.33 29.32
C CYS A 1 42.97 29.92 28.75
N THR A 2 42.08 29.22 29.39
CA THR A 2 41.59 27.92 28.91
C THR A 2 40.24 28.16 28.21
N SER A 3 40.27 28.07 26.89
CA SER A 3 39.04 28.09 26.07
C SER A 3 38.30 26.77 26.22
N SER A 4 37.12 26.81 26.84
CA SER A 4 36.17 25.67 26.86
C SER A 4 35.74 25.33 25.42
N PRO A 5 35.74 24.07 25.03
CA PRO A 5 35.15 23.69 23.75
C PRO A 5 33.65 23.88 23.81
N GLY A 6 33.11 24.77 23.02
CA GLY A 6 31.69 24.99 22.85
C GLY A 6 31.01 23.66 22.49
N GLY A 7 30.13 23.17 23.36
CA GLY A 7 29.31 22.00 23.10
C GLY A 7 28.49 22.24 21.85
N ARG A 8 28.71 21.44 20.79
CA ARG A 8 27.78 21.34 19.67
C ARG A 8 26.46 20.86 20.23
N GLN A 9 25.46 21.72 20.27
CA GLN A 9 24.09 21.27 20.47
C GLN A 9 23.78 20.26 19.35
N ASN A 10 23.59 19.00 19.72
CA ASN A 10 23.03 18.01 18.80
C ASN A 10 21.60 18.47 18.49
N LEU A 11 21.46 19.25 17.44
CA LEU A 11 20.13 19.51 16.87
C LEU A 11 19.58 18.15 16.44
N ALA A 12 18.48 17.75 17.04
CA ALA A 12 17.76 16.56 16.62
C ALA A 12 17.36 16.76 15.15
N VAL A 13 17.89 15.93 14.26
CA VAL A 13 17.50 15.94 12.85
C VAL A 13 16.15 15.25 12.74
N ILE A 14 15.17 15.96 12.21
CA ILE A 14 13.89 15.38 11.82
C ILE A 14 14.07 14.77 10.44
N ASP A 15 13.97 13.44 10.35
CA ASP A 15 14.13 12.71 9.10
C ASP A 15 12.76 12.40 8.49
N LEU A 16 12.45 13.03 7.37
CA LEU A 16 11.20 12.86 6.62
C LEU A 16 11.42 12.21 5.25
N ARG A 17 12.53 11.53 5.03
CA ARG A 17 12.83 10.91 3.72
C ARG A 17 11.93 9.73 3.39
N SER A 18 11.53 8.95 4.41
CA SER A 18 10.70 7.75 4.24
C SER A 18 10.11 7.31 5.59
N ASP A 19 8.93 6.74 5.57
CA ASP A 19 8.32 6.05 6.72
C ASP A 19 9.22 4.90 7.23
N THR A 20 9.99 4.27 6.36
CA THR A 20 10.96 3.21 6.71
C THR A 20 12.08 3.68 7.65
N GLN A 21 12.28 4.99 7.81
CA GLN A 21 13.22 5.55 8.80
C GLN A 21 12.65 5.62 10.22
N THR A 22 11.36 5.41 10.39
CA THR A 22 10.73 5.41 11.72
C THR A 22 11.20 4.23 12.56
N LYS A 23 11.29 4.47 13.87
CA LYS A 23 11.74 3.44 14.82
C LYS A 23 10.67 3.18 15.86
N PRO A 24 10.50 1.93 16.29
CA PRO A 24 9.57 1.63 17.35
C PRO A 24 9.95 2.35 18.65
N THR A 25 8.96 2.86 19.35
CA THR A 25 9.13 3.46 20.68
C THR A 25 9.57 2.40 21.70
N PRO A 26 10.09 2.80 22.88
CA PRO A 26 10.38 1.83 23.95
C PRO A 26 9.15 1.00 24.36
N ALA A 27 7.96 1.59 24.41
CA ALA A 27 6.73 0.87 24.72
C ALA A 27 6.38 -0.17 23.65
N MET A 28 6.52 0.18 22.36
CA MET A 28 6.33 -0.78 21.26
C MET A 28 7.32 -1.94 21.33
N ARG A 29 8.61 -1.66 21.65
CA ARG A 29 9.62 -2.72 21.82
C ARG A 29 9.27 -3.65 22.99
N GLN A 30 8.80 -3.10 24.10
CA GLN A 30 8.35 -3.89 25.23
C GLN A 30 7.13 -4.74 24.88
N ALA A 31 6.14 -4.18 24.18
CA ALA A 31 4.98 -4.93 23.73
C ALA A 31 5.37 -6.12 22.82
N MET A 32 6.27 -5.89 21.85
CA MET A 32 6.79 -6.96 21.00
C MET A 32 7.52 -8.06 21.80
N ALA A 33 8.34 -7.66 22.79
CA ALA A 33 9.11 -8.61 23.58
C ALA A 33 8.26 -9.45 24.56
N SER A 34 7.11 -8.91 24.97
CA SER A 34 6.19 -9.57 25.92
C SER A 34 4.91 -10.12 25.27
N ALA A 35 4.81 -10.04 23.95
CA ALA A 35 3.64 -10.55 23.23
C ALA A 35 3.50 -12.07 23.46
N GLU A 36 2.29 -12.51 23.76
CA GLU A 36 1.94 -13.92 23.75
C GLU A 36 1.86 -14.39 22.29
N VAL A 37 2.49 -15.52 21.99
CA VAL A 37 2.57 -16.08 20.65
C VAL A 37 2.04 -17.50 20.61
N GLY A 38 1.56 -17.95 19.45
CA GLY A 38 1.05 -19.31 19.25
C GLY A 38 1.21 -19.75 17.80
N ASP A 39 0.61 -20.87 17.46
CA ASP A 39 0.62 -21.41 16.10
C ASP A 39 -0.37 -20.64 15.21
N GLU A 40 0.14 -19.70 14.42
CA GLU A 40 -0.64 -18.89 13.52
C GLU A 40 -1.40 -19.75 12.49
N GLN A 41 -0.80 -20.85 11.98
CA GLN A 41 -1.46 -21.73 11.00
C GLN A 41 -2.75 -22.35 11.53
N LYS A 42 -2.83 -22.52 12.86
CA LYS A 42 -4.02 -23.02 13.54
C LYS A 42 -4.89 -21.95 14.16
N ARG A 43 -4.54 -20.66 13.92
CA ARG A 43 -5.20 -19.51 14.56
C ARG A 43 -5.11 -19.55 16.09
N GLU A 44 -4.01 -20.07 16.60
CA GLU A 44 -3.74 -20.18 18.05
C GLU A 44 -2.86 -19.05 18.58
N ASP A 45 -2.37 -18.12 17.70
CA ASP A 45 -1.64 -16.93 18.13
C ASP A 45 -2.62 -15.84 18.62
N PRO A 46 -2.67 -15.57 19.93
CA PRO A 46 -3.66 -14.61 20.46
C PRO A 46 -3.36 -13.17 20.07
N THR A 47 -2.09 -12.83 19.82
CA THR A 47 -1.69 -11.49 19.44
C THR A 47 -2.09 -11.17 17.99
N VAL A 48 -1.87 -12.11 17.07
CA VAL A 48 -2.32 -11.99 15.68
C VAL A 48 -3.84 -11.94 15.60
N ASN A 49 -4.53 -12.86 16.28
CA ASN A 49 -6.00 -12.91 16.28
C ASN A 49 -6.60 -11.59 16.79
N LEU A 50 -6.03 -11.01 17.85
CA LEU A 50 -6.49 -9.73 18.38
C LEU A 50 -6.22 -8.56 17.42
N LEU A 51 -5.09 -8.57 16.71
CA LEU A 51 -4.76 -7.57 15.70
C LEU A 51 -5.77 -7.61 14.55
N GLU A 52 -6.03 -8.79 14.00
CA GLU A 52 -6.99 -9.00 12.92
C GLU A 52 -8.40 -8.57 13.33
N GLN A 53 -8.86 -8.98 14.50
CA GLN A 53 -10.15 -8.55 15.04
C GLN A 53 -10.26 -7.02 15.14
N ARG A 54 -9.27 -6.35 15.73
CA ARG A 54 -9.27 -4.89 15.89
C ARG A 54 -9.23 -4.15 14.56
N ALA A 55 -8.47 -4.66 13.59
CA ALA A 55 -8.43 -4.08 12.25
C ALA A 55 -9.78 -4.21 11.54
N ALA A 56 -10.41 -5.37 11.61
CA ALA A 56 -11.73 -5.61 11.05
C ALA A 56 -12.79 -4.68 11.68
N GLU A 57 -12.83 -4.58 13.02
CA GLU A 57 -13.74 -3.69 13.75
C GLU A 57 -13.54 -2.22 13.37
N LEU A 58 -12.28 -1.75 13.32
CA LEU A 58 -11.94 -0.37 12.99
C LEU A 58 -12.40 0.02 11.58
N LEU A 59 -12.29 -0.91 10.63
CA LEU A 59 -12.60 -0.69 9.21
C LEU A 59 -14.04 -1.10 8.85
N GLY A 60 -14.83 -1.61 9.82
CA GLY A 60 -16.19 -2.08 9.57
C GLY A 60 -16.25 -3.27 8.63
N GLN A 61 -15.20 -4.08 8.58
CA GLN A 61 -15.12 -5.28 7.74
C GLN A 61 -15.43 -6.54 8.56
N PRO A 62 -15.92 -7.62 7.93
CA PRO A 62 -16.20 -8.87 8.64
C PRO A 62 -14.94 -9.55 9.16
N GLU A 63 -13.84 -9.43 8.45
CA GLU A 63 -12.54 -10.05 8.78
C GLU A 63 -11.38 -9.19 8.30
N ALA A 64 -10.20 -9.44 8.87
CA ALA A 64 -8.91 -8.92 8.41
C ALA A 64 -7.89 -10.05 8.45
N VAL A 65 -6.82 -9.92 7.66
CA VAL A 65 -5.70 -10.87 7.62
C VAL A 65 -4.40 -10.11 7.81
N TYR A 66 -3.59 -10.56 8.77
CA TYR A 66 -2.24 -10.06 8.94
C TYR A 66 -1.30 -10.66 7.89
N VAL A 67 -0.50 -9.83 7.28
CA VAL A 67 0.57 -10.24 6.36
C VAL A 67 1.87 -9.50 6.71
N PRO A 68 3.05 -10.12 6.51
CA PRO A 68 4.32 -9.56 6.98
C PRO A 68 4.79 -8.31 6.23
N THR A 69 4.25 -8.03 5.02
CA THR A 69 4.61 -6.85 4.22
C THR A 69 3.40 -6.30 3.47
N ALA A 70 3.38 -4.98 3.26
CA ALA A 70 2.36 -4.33 2.45
C ALA A 70 2.42 -4.77 0.98
N THR A 71 3.60 -5.05 0.44
CA THR A 71 3.75 -5.64 -0.91
C THR A 71 2.99 -6.96 -1.01
N MET A 72 3.10 -7.84 -0.03
CA MET A 72 2.32 -9.09 0.00
C MET A 72 0.81 -8.83 0.00
N ALA A 73 0.35 -7.83 0.76
CA ALA A 73 -1.05 -7.44 0.78
C ALA A 73 -1.52 -6.95 -0.60
N ASN A 74 -0.74 -6.09 -1.25
CA ASN A 74 -1.05 -5.59 -2.59
C ASN A 74 -1.13 -6.72 -3.61
N GLU A 75 -0.17 -7.64 -3.60
CA GLU A 75 -0.14 -8.74 -4.56
C GLU A 75 -1.29 -9.74 -4.35
N ILE A 76 -1.66 -10.01 -3.10
CA ILE A 76 -2.86 -10.81 -2.80
C ILE A 76 -4.12 -10.11 -3.34
N ALA A 77 -4.28 -8.81 -3.09
CA ALA A 77 -5.42 -8.04 -3.57
C ALA A 77 -5.48 -8.05 -5.11
N LEU A 78 -4.38 -7.77 -5.79
CA LEU A 78 -4.30 -7.79 -7.25
C LEU A 78 -4.65 -9.18 -7.82
N ARG A 79 -4.13 -10.24 -7.19
CA ARG A 79 -4.40 -11.63 -7.61
C ARG A 79 -5.86 -12.05 -7.39
N LEU A 80 -6.52 -11.50 -6.37
CA LEU A 80 -7.93 -11.80 -6.09
C LEU A 80 -8.90 -11.10 -7.05
N HIS A 81 -8.49 -9.95 -7.60
CA HIS A 81 -9.33 -9.13 -8.47
C HIS A 81 -9.05 -9.29 -9.96
N GLY A 82 -7.93 -9.92 -10.35
CA GLY A 82 -7.56 -10.14 -11.74
C GLY A 82 -7.08 -11.57 -12.02
N GLU A 83 -7.19 -11.97 -13.26
CA GLU A 83 -6.65 -13.23 -13.77
C GLU A 83 -5.40 -13.00 -14.62
N PRO A 84 -4.50 -13.99 -14.76
CA PRO A 84 -3.34 -13.86 -15.63
C PRO A 84 -3.70 -13.47 -17.06
N GLY A 85 -3.12 -12.37 -17.53
CA GLY A 85 -3.41 -11.78 -18.85
C GLY A 85 -4.39 -10.60 -18.80
N ASP A 86 -5.08 -10.37 -17.69
CA ASP A 86 -5.89 -9.18 -17.50
C ASP A 86 -5.03 -7.92 -17.32
N GLU A 87 -5.63 -6.75 -17.54
CA GLU A 87 -4.96 -5.45 -17.42
C GLU A 87 -5.23 -4.79 -16.07
N LEU A 88 -4.16 -4.27 -15.49
CA LEU A 88 -4.15 -3.36 -14.34
C LEU A 88 -3.88 -1.93 -14.82
N LEU A 89 -4.79 -1.00 -14.52
CA LEU A 89 -4.56 0.44 -14.64
C LEU A 89 -4.12 1.00 -13.29
N ALA A 90 -3.07 1.81 -13.30
CA ALA A 90 -2.62 2.56 -12.13
C ALA A 90 -1.93 3.86 -12.56
N GLU A 91 -1.82 4.81 -11.65
CA GLU A 91 -0.99 6.01 -11.88
C GLU A 91 0.48 5.61 -12.07
N GLU A 92 1.20 6.27 -12.99
CA GLU A 92 2.52 5.83 -13.45
C GLU A 92 3.60 5.76 -12.37
N HIS A 93 3.44 6.51 -11.27
CA HIS A 93 4.35 6.51 -10.12
C HIS A 93 3.75 5.80 -8.89
N SER A 94 2.65 5.07 -9.06
CA SER A 94 2.07 4.25 -7.99
C SER A 94 3.06 3.19 -7.51
N HIS A 95 3.05 2.92 -6.21
CA HIS A 95 3.93 1.98 -5.54
C HIS A 95 3.92 0.60 -6.21
N VAL A 96 2.75 0.09 -6.57
CA VAL A 96 2.58 -1.21 -7.24
C VAL A 96 3.31 -1.30 -8.59
N LEU A 97 3.55 -0.17 -9.29
CA LEU A 97 4.26 -0.15 -10.55
C LEU A 97 5.77 0.07 -10.40
N ILE A 98 6.19 0.95 -9.47
CA ILE A 98 7.59 1.41 -9.41
C ILE A 98 8.41 0.80 -8.27
N ALA A 99 7.79 0.32 -7.20
CA ALA A 99 8.47 -0.08 -5.97
C ALA A 99 8.31 -1.57 -5.59
N GLU A 100 7.56 -2.35 -6.36
CA GLU A 100 7.30 -3.77 -6.07
C GLU A 100 7.97 -4.73 -7.06
N LEU A 101 9.03 -4.28 -7.73
CA LEU A 101 9.93 -5.11 -8.57
C LEU A 101 9.22 -5.92 -9.67
N GLY A 102 8.10 -5.43 -10.20
CA GLY A 102 7.29 -6.13 -11.19
C GLY A 102 6.42 -7.25 -10.63
N ALA A 103 6.16 -7.23 -9.33
CA ALA A 103 5.34 -8.21 -8.63
C ALA A 103 3.93 -8.39 -9.24
N PRO A 104 3.22 -7.35 -9.69
CA PRO A 104 1.92 -7.51 -10.35
C PRO A 104 1.95 -8.45 -11.55
N ALA A 105 3.04 -8.42 -12.33
CA ALA A 105 3.23 -9.35 -13.43
C ALA A 105 3.66 -10.74 -12.96
N ALA A 106 4.56 -10.80 -11.96
CA ALA A 106 5.17 -12.05 -11.50
C ALA A 106 4.19 -12.91 -10.68
N PHE A 107 3.38 -12.32 -9.82
CA PHE A 107 2.50 -13.05 -8.89
C PHE A 107 1.03 -13.00 -9.30
N ALA A 108 0.53 -11.86 -9.76
CA ALA A 108 -0.85 -11.74 -10.23
C ALA A 108 -1.00 -12.04 -11.73
N GLY A 109 0.09 -12.01 -12.51
CA GLY A 109 0.06 -12.27 -13.96
C GLY A 109 -0.56 -11.12 -14.75
N LEU A 110 -0.68 -9.92 -14.18
CA LEU A 110 -1.37 -8.80 -14.77
C LEU A 110 -0.48 -8.02 -15.75
N VAL A 111 -1.08 -7.56 -16.84
CA VAL A 111 -0.45 -6.61 -17.75
C VAL A 111 -0.65 -5.20 -17.19
N THR A 112 0.41 -4.57 -16.76
CA THR A 112 0.34 -3.22 -16.19
C THR A 112 0.30 -2.15 -17.28
N ARG A 113 -0.64 -1.21 -17.16
CA ARG A 113 -0.73 -0.03 -18.03
C ARG A 113 -0.75 1.24 -17.18
N PRO A 114 0.36 1.99 -17.15
CA PRO A 114 0.43 3.24 -16.42
C PRO A 114 -0.42 4.33 -17.06
N LEU A 115 -1.04 5.16 -16.24
CA LEU A 115 -1.73 6.37 -16.63
C LEU A 115 -1.00 7.58 -16.05
N VAL A 116 -0.80 8.61 -16.86
CA VAL A 116 -0.22 9.87 -16.39
C VAL A 116 -1.20 10.58 -15.49
N GLY A 117 -0.86 10.73 -14.21
CA GLY A 117 -1.70 11.38 -13.21
C GLY A 117 -1.35 12.85 -12.96
N ASP A 118 -2.28 13.56 -12.32
CA ASP A 118 -1.99 14.87 -11.73
C ASP A 118 -1.57 14.70 -10.27
N ASN A 119 -0.26 14.80 -10.03
CA ASN A 119 0.30 14.61 -8.68
C ASN A 119 -0.19 13.33 -7.99
N GLY A 120 -0.14 12.20 -8.69
CA GLY A 120 -0.49 10.89 -8.16
C GLY A 120 -1.97 10.52 -8.26
N ARG A 121 -2.82 11.34 -8.90
CA ARG A 121 -4.24 11.06 -9.07
C ARG A 121 -4.61 10.91 -10.54
N ILE A 122 -5.40 9.90 -10.84
CA ILE A 122 -5.99 9.62 -12.14
C ILE A 122 -7.52 9.82 -12.07
N GLY A 123 -8.06 10.75 -12.83
CA GLY A 123 -9.49 11.06 -12.77
C GLY A 123 -10.40 9.96 -13.34
N ALA A 124 -11.64 9.90 -12.86
CA ALA A 124 -12.63 8.92 -13.30
C ALA A 124 -12.83 8.91 -14.82
N ASP A 125 -12.90 10.07 -15.46
CA ASP A 125 -13.05 10.15 -16.93
C ASP A 125 -11.82 9.62 -17.68
N GLN A 126 -10.62 9.82 -17.11
CA GLN A 126 -9.38 9.27 -17.65
C GLN A 126 -9.40 7.74 -17.57
N ILE A 127 -9.81 7.19 -16.42
CA ILE A 127 -9.94 5.75 -16.22
C ILE A 127 -10.98 5.17 -17.19
N ARG A 128 -12.18 5.76 -17.29
CA ARG A 128 -13.23 5.32 -18.23
C ARG A 128 -12.74 5.31 -19.68
N SER A 129 -12.01 6.35 -20.08
CA SER A 129 -11.45 6.45 -21.43
C SER A 129 -10.35 5.44 -21.72
N ALA A 130 -9.59 5.08 -20.68
CA ALA A 130 -8.50 4.11 -20.78
C ALA A 130 -9.01 2.66 -20.67
N ALA A 131 -10.04 2.39 -19.90
CA ALA A 131 -10.52 1.05 -19.61
C ALA A 131 -10.98 0.31 -20.87
N ARG A 132 -10.53 -0.95 -20.98
CA ARG A 132 -10.90 -1.91 -22.02
C ARG A 132 -11.89 -2.90 -21.42
N LEU A 133 -13.18 -2.60 -21.54
CA LEU A 133 -14.25 -3.38 -20.90
C LEU A 133 -14.81 -4.48 -21.80
N TYR A 134 -14.51 -4.43 -23.09
CA TYR A 134 -15.01 -5.39 -24.08
C TYR A 134 -14.02 -6.52 -24.31
N ASP A 135 -14.53 -7.69 -24.65
CA ASP A 135 -13.72 -8.83 -25.05
C ASP A 135 -13.16 -8.55 -26.46
N ASP A 136 -11.88 -8.26 -26.53
CA ASP A 136 -11.10 -8.10 -27.74
C ASP A 136 -9.93 -9.09 -27.66
N PHE A 137 -9.87 -10.02 -28.61
CA PHE A 137 -8.83 -11.04 -28.63
C PHE A 137 -7.42 -10.51 -28.97
N HIS A 138 -7.29 -9.21 -29.25
CA HIS A 138 -6.01 -8.56 -29.52
C HIS A 138 -5.46 -7.79 -28.30
N THR A 139 -6.31 -7.46 -27.31
CA THR A 139 -5.92 -6.61 -26.19
C THR A 139 -6.34 -7.18 -24.85
N PRO A 140 -5.51 -7.03 -23.80
CA PRO A 140 -5.92 -7.40 -22.45
C PRO A 140 -7.16 -6.62 -22.00
N LYS A 141 -8.05 -7.30 -21.30
CA LYS A 141 -9.23 -6.68 -20.68
C LYS A 141 -8.83 -6.00 -19.38
N THR A 142 -9.25 -4.77 -19.17
CA THR A 142 -9.07 -4.08 -17.90
C THR A 142 -9.95 -4.73 -16.84
N ARG A 143 -9.34 -5.25 -15.78
CA ARG A 143 -10.02 -5.87 -14.65
C ARG A 143 -9.79 -5.11 -13.35
N VAL A 144 -8.63 -4.49 -13.21
CA VAL A 144 -8.21 -3.85 -11.97
C VAL A 144 -7.82 -2.41 -12.23
N VAL A 145 -8.30 -1.52 -11.39
CA VAL A 145 -7.80 -0.15 -11.25
C VAL A 145 -7.22 -0.03 -9.85
N SER A 146 -5.93 0.26 -9.75
CA SER A 146 -5.27 0.47 -8.46
C SER A 146 -5.15 1.95 -8.15
N ILE A 147 -5.70 2.36 -7.03
CA ILE A 147 -5.60 3.72 -6.50
C ILE A 147 -4.71 3.69 -5.25
N GLU A 148 -3.68 4.50 -5.23
CA GLU A 148 -2.81 4.67 -4.08
C GLU A 148 -3.25 5.86 -3.24
N ASN A 149 -3.65 5.61 -1.99
CA ASN A 149 -4.05 6.64 -1.03
C ASN A 149 -3.44 6.30 0.36
N THR A 150 -2.53 7.10 0.88
CA THR A 150 -1.98 8.35 0.32
C THR A 150 -0.88 8.06 -0.71
N HIS A 151 -0.81 8.83 -1.80
CA HIS A 151 0.15 8.58 -2.87
C HIS A 151 1.58 8.98 -2.46
N ASN A 152 2.47 7.99 -2.29
CA ASN A 152 3.79 8.17 -1.72
C ASN A 152 4.69 9.08 -2.56
N SER A 153 4.85 8.78 -3.85
CA SER A 153 5.73 9.52 -4.76
C SER A 153 5.32 10.98 -4.96
N SER A 154 4.07 11.33 -4.64
CA SER A 154 3.55 12.70 -4.67
C SER A 154 3.53 13.38 -3.29
N GLY A 155 4.39 12.93 -2.37
CA GLY A 155 4.53 13.53 -1.04
C GLY A 155 3.40 13.19 -0.05
N GLY A 156 2.78 12.04 -0.18
CA GLY A 156 1.68 11.61 0.69
C GLY A 156 0.35 12.27 0.32
N ARG A 157 0.11 12.47 -0.98
CA ARG A 157 -1.11 13.13 -1.46
C ARG A 157 -2.35 12.32 -1.10
N VAL A 158 -3.30 13.00 -0.46
CA VAL A 158 -4.61 12.44 -0.11
C VAL A 158 -5.58 12.61 -1.27
N TRP A 159 -6.37 11.59 -1.57
CA TRP A 159 -7.50 11.68 -2.47
C TRP A 159 -8.72 12.29 -1.74
N PRO A 160 -9.37 13.31 -2.29
CA PRO A 160 -10.69 13.71 -1.83
C PRO A 160 -11.70 12.57 -1.96
N LEU A 161 -12.57 12.41 -0.97
CA LEU A 161 -13.54 11.31 -0.97
C LEU A 161 -14.46 11.34 -2.19
N GLU A 162 -14.89 12.53 -2.59
CA GLU A 162 -15.72 12.74 -3.79
C GLU A 162 -15.05 12.28 -5.10
N GLU A 163 -13.71 12.41 -5.19
CA GLU A 163 -12.96 11.92 -6.35
C GLU A 163 -12.83 10.40 -6.32
N LEU A 164 -12.66 9.80 -5.13
CA LEU A 164 -12.65 8.34 -4.97
C LEU A 164 -14.01 7.74 -5.31
N ASP A 165 -15.09 8.32 -4.80
CA ASP A 165 -16.46 7.89 -5.09
C ASP A 165 -16.73 7.92 -6.62
N ALA A 166 -16.30 8.98 -7.30
CA ALA A 166 -16.45 9.09 -8.76
C ALA A 166 -15.65 8.04 -9.56
N VAL A 167 -14.59 7.47 -8.96
CA VAL A 167 -13.82 6.36 -9.58
C VAL A 167 -14.50 5.02 -9.37
N VAL A 168 -15.19 4.84 -8.23
CA VAL A 168 -15.86 3.58 -7.88
C VAL A 168 -17.19 3.42 -8.62
N ASP A 169 -17.91 4.53 -8.89
CA ASP A 169 -19.16 4.57 -9.65
C ASP A 169 -18.95 4.36 -11.17
#